data_b5fa58f39e94ba99a419c61184ed6ed7
#
_entry.id   b5fa58f39e94ba99a419c61184ed6ed7
#
_cell.length_a   1.000
_cell.length_b   1.000
_cell.length_c   1.000
_cell.angle_alpha   90.00
_cell.angle_beta   90.00
_cell.angle_gamma   90.00
#
_symmetry.space_group_name_H-M   'P 1'
#
loop_
_entity.id
_entity.type
_entity.pdbx_description
1 polymer ?
#
loop_
_entity_poly.entity_id
_entity_poly.type
_entity_poly.pdbx_seq_one_letter_code
_entity_poly.pdbx_strand_id
1 'polypeptide(L)'
;QEICIIEDPAVRAGFLRAYKRALREKEYKIRILEENANLDDCELTSTYMGRWSWGWALYMALAEIKVFRNGKLAGEAIYDSRSGSGSFKKYIKGEEKIYELVNLLFPNQIEK
;
A
#
# COMPACT_ATOMS: atom_id res chain seq x y z
N GLN A 1 8.99 13.75 6.41
CA GLN A 1 8.05 13.90 5.29
C GLN A 1 6.68 13.39 5.69
N GLU A 2 5.67 14.15 5.36
CA GLU A 2 4.29 13.75 5.62
C GLU A 2 3.69 13.15 4.37
N ILE A 3 2.89 12.10 4.56
CA ILE A 3 2.12 11.51 3.47
C ILE A 3 0.66 11.40 3.90
N CYS A 4 -0.23 11.74 3.00
CA CYS A 4 -1.66 11.60 3.22
C CYS A 4 -2.13 10.34 2.51
N ILE A 5 -2.89 9.51 3.21
CA ILE A 5 -3.43 8.29 2.63
C ILE A 5 -4.95 8.43 2.57
N ILE A 6 -5.50 8.26 1.38
CA ILE A 6 -6.94 8.29 1.20
C ILE A 6 -7.49 6.93 1.56
N GLU A 7 -8.32 6.89 2.60
CA GLU A 7 -8.84 5.64 3.10
C GLU A 7 -9.85 5.04 2.15
N ASP A 8 -9.76 3.72 1.95
CA ASP A 8 -10.71 2.98 1.13
C ASP A 8 -11.42 1.96 2.03
N PRO A 9 -12.64 2.25 2.44
CA PRO A 9 -13.35 1.34 3.35
C PRO A 9 -13.72 0.00 2.73
N ALA A 10 -13.63 -0.13 1.41
CA ALA A 10 -13.89 -1.41 0.77
C ALA A 10 -12.71 -2.38 0.90
N VAL A 11 -11.54 -1.89 1.32
CA VAL A 11 -10.36 -2.72 1.49
C VAL A 11 -10.30 -3.17 2.95
N ARG A 12 -9.90 -4.42 3.18
CA ARG A 12 -9.80 -4.96 4.54
C ARG A 12 -8.90 -4.06 5.39
N ALA A 13 -9.33 -3.83 6.63
CA ALA A 13 -8.63 -2.90 7.51
C ALA A 13 -7.19 -3.27 7.77
N GLY A 14 -6.87 -4.56 7.68
CA GLY A 14 -5.49 -5.00 7.88
C GLY A 14 -4.52 -4.44 6.87
N PHE A 15 -4.99 -4.13 5.64
CA PHE A 15 -4.13 -3.54 4.63
C PHE A 15 -3.62 -2.18 5.12
N LEU A 16 -4.53 -1.32 5.54
CA LEU A 16 -4.14 0.03 5.97
C LEU A 16 -3.24 -0.04 7.20
N ARG A 17 -3.53 -0.95 8.13
CA ARG A 17 -2.69 -1.10 9.32
C ARG A 17 -1.26 -1.45 8.93
N ALA A 18 -1.10 -2.41 8.03
CA ALA A 18 0.24 -2.82 7.59
C ALA A 18 0.93 -1.71 6.81
N TYR A 19 0.18 -1.01 5.97
CA TYR A 19 0.73 0.09 5.19
C TYR A 19 1.23 1.21 6.11
N LYS A 20 0.42 1.58 7.11
CA LYS A 20 0.84 2.62 8.05
C LYS A 20 2.08 2.19 8.82
N ARG A 21 2.12 0.93 9.26
CA ARG A 21 3.28 0.43 10.00
C ARG A 21 4.54 0.51 9.17
N ALA A 22 4.45 0.08 7.91
CA ALA A 22 5.61 0.09 7.02
C ALA A 22 6.12 1.51 6.80
N LEU A 23 5.22 2.47 6.63
CA LEU A 23 5.61 3.86 6.44
C LEU A 23 6.22 4.45 7.70
N ARG A 24 5.68 4.11 8.87
CA ARG A 24 6.23 4.61 10.13
C ARG A 24 7.65 4.11 10.35
N GLU A 25 7.92 2.88 9.94
CA GLU A 25 9.28 2.35 10.05
C GLU A 25 10.25 3.10 9.15
N LYS A 26 9.75 3.77 8.14
CA LYS A 26 10.56 4.61 7.26
C LYS A 26 10.52 6.07 7.67
N GLU A 27 9.96 6.36 8.83
CA GLU A 27 9.96 7.70 9.43
C GLU A 27 9.03 8.68 8.71
N TYR A 28 8.02 8.20 8.03
CA TYR A 28 7.00 9.07 7.45
C TYR A 28 5.96 9.43 8.49
N LYS A 29 5.47 10.66 8.43
CA LYS A 29 4.31 11.07 9.20
C LYS A 29 3.07 10.82 8.36
N ILE A 30 2.04 10.25 8.97
CA ILE A 30 0.89 9.78 8.22
C ILE A 30 -0.35 10.55 8.63
N ARG A 31 -1.11 10.97 7.62
CA ARG A 31 -2.38 11.62 7.81
C ARG A 31 -3.41 10.89 6.96
N ILE A 32 -4.51 10.48 7.58
CA ILE A 32 -5.55 9.73 6.88
C ILE A 32 -6.63 10.69 6.42
N LEU A 33 -6.96 10.61 5.13
CA LEU A 33 -8.01 11.42 4.53
C LEU A 33 -9.24 10.55 4.23
N GLU A 34 -10.38 11.21 4.09
CA GLU A 34 -11.62 10.52 3.74
C GLU A 34 -11.55 9.95 2.33
N GLU A 35 -12.44 8.98 2.06
CA GLU A 35 -12.39 8.28 0.78
C GLU A 35 -12.65 9.18 -0.42
N ASN A 36 -13.32 10.30 -0.24
CA ASN A 36 -13.58 11.21 -1.34
C ASN A 36 -12.66 12.42 -1.37
N ALA A 37 -11.54 12.35 -0.67
CA ALA A 37 -10.56 13.43 -0.71
C ALA A 37 -9.92 13.54 -2.08
N ASN A 38 -9.37 14.70 -2.37
CA ASN A 38 -8.72 14.96 -3.65
C ASN A 38 -7.26 14.54 -3.62
N LEU A 39 -6.74 14.11 -4.77
CA LEU A 39 -5.35 13.66 -4.86
C LEU A 39 -4.35 14.79 -4.62
N ASP A 40 -4.78 16.03 -4.72
CA ASP A 40 -3.88 17.17 -4.50
C ASP A 40 -4.13 17.87 -3.18
N ASP A 41 -4.86 17.24 -2.26
CA ASP A 41 -5.09 17.82 -0.94
C ASP A 41 -3.79 17.92 -0.15
N CYS A 42 -2.82 17.09 -0.46
CA CYS A 42 -1.50 17.10 0.16
C CYS A 42 -0.45 17.07 -0.93
N GLU A 43 0.76 17.49 -0.57
CA GLU A 43 1.85 17.39 -1.53
C GLU A 43 2.11 15.94 -1.91
N LEU A 44 2.09 15.05 -0.93
CA LEU A 44 2.32 13.62 -1.16
C LEU A 44 1.07 12.88 -0.70
N THR A 45 0.39 12.22 -1.64
CA THR A 45 -0.87 11.54 -1.37
C THR A 45 -0.79 10.12 -1.93
N SER A 46 -1.40 9.18 -1.23
CA SER A 46 -1.38 7.79 -1.66
C SER A 46 -2.78 7.21 -1.66
N THR A 47 -3.02 6.34 -2.63
CA THR A 47 -4.21 5.48 -2.62
C THR A 47 -3.73 4.04 -2.56
N TYR A 48 -4.62 3.15 -2.21
CA TYR A 48 -4.30 1.73 -2.12
C TYR A 48 -5.51 0.91 -2.47
N MET A 49 -5.27 -0.31 -2.92
CA MET A 49 -6.33 -1.25 -3.23
C MET A 49 -5.83 -2.64 -2.88
N GLY A 50 -6.74 -3.46 -2.39
CA GLY A 50 -6.41 -4.85 -2.09
C GLY A 50 -7.61 -5.73 -2.32
N ARG A 51 -7.36 -6.94 -2.82
CA ARG A 51 -8.39 -7.94 -3.00
C ARG A 51 -7.94 -9.25 -2.42
N TRP A 52 -8.87 -9.99 -1.83
CA TRP A 52 -8.59 -11.27 -1.24
C TRP A 52 -9.40 -12.34 -1.95
N SER A 53 -8.86 -13.54 -1.99
CA SER A 53 -9.53 -14.69 -2.59
C SER A 53 -9.37 -15.90 -1.67
N TRP A 54 -10.13 -16.92 -1.95
CA TRP A 54 -10.09 -18.17 -1.21
C TRP A 54 -9.45 -19.26 -2.05
N GLY A 55 -8.56 -20.01 -1.43
CA GLY A 55 -8.02 -21.23 -1.95
C GLY A 55 -8.03 -22.21 -0.80
N TRP A 56 -6.86 -22.65 -0.35
CA TRP A 56 -6.73 -23.42 0.86
C TRP A 56 -7.10 -22.58 2.07
N ALA A 57 -6.87 -21.29 1.95
CA ALA A 57 -7.14 -20.33 3.01
C ALA A 57 -7.38 -19.01 2.32
N LEU A 58 -7.78 -18.02 3.09
CA LEU A 58 -7.91 -16.66 2.58
C LEU A 58 -6.52 -16.11 2.28
N TYR A 59 -6.34 -15.53 1.10
CA TYR A 59 -5.06 -14.93 0.75
C TYR A 59 -5.28 -13.65 -0.02
N MET A 60 -4.26 -12.77 0.01
CA MET A 60 -4.32 -11.52 -0.73
C MET A 60 -3.98 -11.80 -2.20
N ALA A 61 -4.96 -11.63 -3.06
CA ALA A 61 -4.81 -11.93 -4.48
C ALA A 61 -4.22 -10.77 -5.26
N LEU A 62 -4.49 -9.55 -4.82
CA LEU A 62 -4.07 -8.35 -5.54
C LEU A 62 -3.82 -7.25 -4.52
N ALA A 63 -2.77 -6.48 -4.74
CA ALA A 63 -2.50 -5.29 -3.94
C ALA A 63 -1.91 -4.23 -4.85
N GLU A 64 -2.33 -2.99 -4.64
CA GLU A 64 -1.85 -1.89 -5.44
C GLU A 64 -1.66 -0.69 -4.53
N ILE A 65 -0.53 -0.02 -4.67
CA ILE A 65 -0.27 1.24 -3.97
C ILE A 65 0.16 2.25 -5.01
N LYS A 66 -0.52 3.38 -5.03
CA LYS A 66 -0.17 4.49 -5.91
C LYS A 66 0.21 5.68 -5.07
N VAL A 67 1.19 6.42 -5.54
CA VAL A 67 1.67 7.62 -4.88
C VAL A 67 1.56 8.78 -5.84
N PHE A 68 1.01 9.88 -5.36
CA PHE A 68 0.80 11.07 -6.16
C PHE A 68 1.55 12.24 -5.52
N ARG A 69 2.19 13.03 -6.33
CA ARG A 69 2.85 14.26 -5.86
C ARG A 69 2.16 15.44 -6.53
N ASN A 70 1.57 16.30 -5.70
CA ASN A 70 0.81 17.45 -6.18
C ASN A 70 -0.27 17.02 -7.18
N GLY A 71 -0.92 15.90 -6.91
CA GLY A 71 -2.02 15.40 -7.72
C GLY A 71 -1.62 14.59 -8.92
N LYS A 72 -0.33 14.44 -9.20
CA LYS A 72 0.14 13.69 -10.36
C LYS A 72 0.76 12.38 -9.93
N LEU A 73 0.50 11.33 -10.69
CA LEU A 73 1.03 10.01 -10.37
C LEU A 73 2.55 10.05 -10.39
N ALA A 74 3.15 9.71 -9.25
CA ALA A 74 4.61 9.69 -9.10
C ALA A 74 5.16 8.28 -8.98
N GLY A 75 4.35 7.32 -8.55
CA GLY A 75 4.82 5.96 -8.42
C GLY A 75 3.67 5.00 -8.25
N GLU A 76 3.92 3.75 -8.60
CA GLU A 76 2.90 2.71 -8.53
C GLU A 76 3.59 1.38 -8.31
N ALA A 77 3.05 0.57 -7.41
CA ALA A 77 3.55 -0.78 -7.18
C ALA A 77 2.37 -1.73 -7.08
N ILE A 78 2.47 -2.85 -7.74
CA ILE A 78 1.37 -3.81 -7.84
C ILE A 78 1.90 -5.20 -7.50
N TYR A 79 1.13 -5.92 -6.69
CA TYR A 79 1.32 -7.33 -6.46
C TYR A 79 0.10 -8.07 -6.97
N ASP A 80 0.32 -9.09 -7.81
CA ASP A 80 -0.74 -9.93 -8.32
C ASP A 80 -0.32 -11.38 -8.13
N SER A 81 -1.05 -12.11 -7.31
CA SER A 81 -0.70 -13.48 -6.98
C SER A 81 -0.74 -14.41 -8.20
N ARG A 82 -1.43 -14.01 -9.27
CA ARG A 82 -1.52 -14.81 -10.47
C ARG A 82 -0.29 -14.72 -11.36
N SER A 83 0.52 -13.70 -11.18
CA SER A 83 1.69 -13.48 -12.04
C SER A 83 2.87 -14.33 -11.62
N GLY A 84 2.83 -14.91 -10.44
CA GLY A 84 3.90 -15.79 -9.98
C GLY A 84 3.61 -17.23 -10.35
N SER A 85 4.64 -18.01 -10.57
CA SER A 85 4.48 -19.42 -10.90
C SER A 85 4.34 -20.29 -9.66
N GLY A 86 4.74 -19.80 -8.51
CA GLY A 86 4.73 -20.61 -7.32
C GLY A 86 3.38 -20.59 -6.63
N SER A 87 2.73 -21.72 -6.62
CA SER A 87 1.40 -21.80 -6.04
C SER A 87 1.37 -21.46 -4.55
N PHE A 88 2.45 -21.74 -3.85
CA PHE A 88 2.46 -21.50 -2.41
C PHE A 88 2.80 -20.06 -2.05
N LYS A 89 3.38 -19.31 -2.95
CA LYS A 89 3.76 -17.93 -2.67
C LYS A 89 2.57 -17.04 -2.40
N LYS A 90 1.40 -17.39 -2.95
CA LYS A 90 0.22 -16.55 -2.74
C LYS A 90 -0.28 -16.62 -1.29
N TYR A 91 0.17 -17.60 -0.51
CA TYR A 91 -0.21 -17.72 0.90
C TYR A 91 0.76 -17.03 1.83
N ILE A 92 1.81 -16.38 1.30
CA ILE A 92 2.66 -15.55 2.12
C ILE A 92 1.78 -14.43 2.68
N LYS A 93 2.03 -14.07 3.93
CA LYS A 93 1.22 -13.07 4.60
C LYS A 93 1.12 -11.80 3.76
N GLY A 94 -0.11 -11.30 3.60
CA GLY A 94 -0.33 -10.07 2.86
C GLY A 94 0.47 -8.92 3.42
N GLU A 95 0.68 -8.90 4.74
CA GLU A 95 1.45 -7.87 5.39
C GLU A 95 2.86 -7.79 4.82
N GLU A 96 3.49 -8.95 4.57
CA GLU A 96 4.84 -8.96 4.00
C GLU A 96 4.85 -8.40 2.59
N LYS A 97 3.82 -8.67 1.82
CA LYS A 97 3.73 -8.13 0.47
C LYS A 97 3.56 -6.63 0.48
N ILE A 98 2.76 -6.12 1.42
CA ILE A 98 2.59 -4.68 1.54
C ILE A 98 3.91 -4.02 1.90
N TYR A 99 4.70 -4.65 2.79
CA TYR A 99 6.03 -4.13 3.13
C TYR A 99 6.92 -4.09 1.89
N GLU A 100 6.87 -5.13 1.05
CA GLU A 100 7.66 -5.15 -0.17
C GLU A 100 7.28 -4.00 -1.11
N LEU A 101 5.98 -3.76 -1.27
CA LEU A 101 5.53 -2.68 -2.14
C LEU A 101 5.98 -1.32 -1.59
N VAL A 102 5.91 -1.14 -0.28
CA VAL A 102 6.36 0.11 0.34
C VAL A 102 7.86 0.29 0.12
N ASN A 103 8.63 -0.78 0.23
CA ASN A 103 10.07 -0.68 0.01
C ASN A 103 10.41 -0.30 -1.42
N LEU A 104 9.56 -0.68 -2.38
CA LEU A 104 9.79 -0.29 -3.78
C LEU A 104 9.48 1.18 -4.02
N LEU A 105 8.52 1.73 -3.29
CA LEU A 105 8.01 3.08 -3.57
C LEU A 105 8.63 4.16 -2.71
N PHE A 106 9.05 3.82 -1.49
CA PHE A 106 9.44 4.85 -0.52
C PHE A 106 10.87 4.64 -0.03
N PRO A 107 11.69 5.67 -0.11
CA PRO A 107 13.04 5.60 0.46
C PRO A 107 12.97 5.74 1.97
N ASN A 108 14.03 5.27 2.64
CA ASN A 108 14.19 5.52 4.06
C ASN A 108 14.55 6.98 4.27
N GLN A 109 13.85 7.63 5.19
CA GLN A 109 14.11 9.05 5.42
C GLN A 109 15.34 9.30 6.28
N ILE A 110 15.78 8.27 6.99
CA ILE A 110 16.98 8.39 7.81
C ILE A 110 18.23 7.94 7.07
N GLU A 111 18.10 7.63 5.83
CA GLU A 111 19.24 7.17 5.03
C GLU A 111 20.21 8.29 4.77
N LYS A 112 21.50 7.94 4.73
CA LYS A 112 22.57 8.92 4.50
C LYS A 112 22.86 9.07 3.04
#